data_e0ace2dbcb06af8b3310690f68d67200
#
_entry.id   e0ace2dbcb06af8b3310690f68d67200
#
_cell.length_a   1.000
_cell.length_b   1.000
_cell.length_c   1.000
_cell.angle_alpha   90.00
_cell.angle_beta   90.00
_cell.angle_gamma   90.00
#
_symmetry.space_group_name_H-M   'P 1'
#
loop_
_entity.id
_entity.type
_entity.pdbx_description
1 polymer ?
#
loop_
_entity_poly.entity_id
_entity_poly.type
_entity_poly.pdbx_seq_one_letter_code
_entity_poly.pdbx_strand_id
1 'polypeptide(L)'
;MIAIIDYGAGNLRSVEKALTAIGEESIVTRDRHEILNADKVILPGVGAFGDAMDSLKKYELDKVIHEVCDMSKPFLGICLGLQLLFEGSDESQGVEGLHVLDGQILRIPDKEGLKIPHIGWNSLDLQNNGRLFKGLSEHPYVYFVHSYYLKAADEAIVTATTEYSTHIHASVEKNNVFACQFHPEKSSRYGLKILENFAKIGRED
;
A
#
# COMPACT_ATOMS: atom_id res chain seq x y z
N MET A 1 13.34 1.35 -13.55
CA MET A 1 13.82 1.40 -12.15
C MET A 1 12.67 1.82 -11.23
N ILE A 2 12.54 1.23 -10.03
CA ILE A 2 11.48 1.51 -9.05
C ILE A 2 12.09 2.23 -7.85
N ALA A 3 11.57 3.40 -7.47
CA ALA A 3 11.98 4.09 -6.25
C ALA A 3 11.16 3.59 -5.06
N ILE A 4 11.83 3.25 -3.96
CA ILE A 4 11.24 2.90 -2.66
C ILE A 4 11.50 4.08 -1.74
N ILE A 5 10.42 4.75 -1.29
CA ILE A 5 10.53 5.95 -0.45
C ILE A 5 11.03 5.58 0.95
N ASP A 6 12.15 6.18 1.37
CA ASP A 6 12.72 6.08 2.71
C ASP A 6 12.37 7.33 3.54
N TYR A 7 11.33 7.28 4.33
CA TYR A 7 10.99 8.32 5.29
C TYR A 7 11.41 8.00 6.73
N GLY A 8 12.27 6.98 6.90
CA GLY A 8 12.77 6.55 8.22
C GLY A 8 11.95 5.44 8.88
N ALA A 9 10.93 4.93 8.19
CA ALA A 9 10.12 3.80 8.64
C ALA A 9 9.83 2.85 7.47
N GLY A 10 9.53 1.60 7.78
CA GLY A 10 9.19 0.60 6.77
C GLY A 10 10.17 -0.55 6.69
N ASN A 11 9.70 -1.67 6.14
CA ASN A 11 10.52 -2.84 5.86
C ASN A 11 11.17 -2.73 4.47
N LEU A 12 11.94 -1.65 4.26
CA LEU A 12 12.52 -1.27 2.97
C LEU A 12 13.31 -2.40 2.32
N ARG A 13 14.15 -3.10 3.12
CA ARG A 13 14.98 -4.20 2.62
C ARG A 13 14.18 -5.42 2.13
N SER A 14 13.04 -5.70 2.74
CA SER A 14 12.19 -6.82 2.30
C SER A 14 11.52 -6.50 0.98
N VAL A 15 11.07 -5.26 0.78
CA VAL A 15 10.52 -4.80 -0.50
C VAL A 15 11.60 -4.83 -1.59
N GLU A 16 12.79 -4.29 -1.31
CA GLU A 16 13.93 -4.32 -2.23
C GLU A 16 14.30 -5.75 -2.63
N LYS A 17 14.40 -6.68 -1.66
CA LYS A 17 14.69 -8.09 -1.94
C LYS A 17 13.59 -8.75 -2.78
N ALA A 18 12.32 -8.44 -2.53
CA ALA A 18 11.22 -8.99 -3.30
C ALA A 18 11.24 -8.48 -4.75
N LEU A 19 11.57 -7.19 -4.98
CA LEU A 19 11.76 -6.64 -6.32
C LEU A 19 12.96 -7.28 -7.04
N THR A 20 14.09 -7.44 -6.35
CA THR A 20 15.26 -8.14 -6.89
C THR A 20 14.92 -9.59 -7.28
N ALA A 21 14.11 -10.30 -6.47
CA ALA A 21 13.72 -11.68 -6.74
C ALA A 21 12.86 -11.83 -8.02
N ILE A 22 12.15 -10.78 -8.43
CA ILE A 22 11.39 -10.74 -9.70
C ILE A 22 12.17 -10.07 -10.85
N GLY A 23 13.46 -9.75 -10.63
CA GLY A 23 14.33 -9.17 -11.67
C GLY A 23 14.19 -7.66 -11.87
N GLU A 24 13.56 -6.95 -10.93
CA GLU A 24 13.36 -5.50 -11.03
C GLU A 24 14.47 -4.72 -10.32
N GLU A 25 14.99 -3.70 -11.01
CA GLU A 25 15.91 -2.74 -10.40
C GLU A 25 15.15 -1.76 -9.51
N SER A 26 15.66 -1.56 -8.29
CA SER A 26 15.08 -0.61 -7.35
C SER A 26 16.15 0.19 -6.61
N ILE A 27 15.75 1.37 -6.13
CA ILE A 27 16.56 2.24 -5.28
C ILE A 27 15.76 2.65 -4.05
N VAL A 28 16.38 2.54 -2.87
CA VAL A 28 15.82 3.06 -1.62
C VAL A 28 16.34 4.48 -1.45
N THR A 29 15.44 5.45 -1.48
CA THR A 29 15.82 6.86 -1.49
C THR A 29 14.79 7.78 -0.87
N ARG A 30 15.23 8.94 -0.40
CA ARG A 30 14.41 10.11 -0.03
C ARG A 30 14.71 11.33 -0.89
N ASP A 31 15.62 11.19 -1.84
CA ASP A 31 15.93 12.26 -2.75
C ASP A 31 14.77 12.51 -3.73
N ARG A 32 14.27 13.76 -3.73
CA ARG A 32 13.16 14.17 -4.59
C ARG A 32 13.42 13.89 -6.06
N HIS A 33 14.65 14.20 -6.52
CA HIS A 33 15.01 14.06 -7.94
C HIS A 33 15.03 12.59 -8.36
N GLU A 34 15.59 11.69 -7.53
CA GLU A 34 15.59 10.25 -7.79
C GLU A 34 14.17 9.68 -7.82
N ILE A 35 13.30 10.09 -6.88
CA ILE A 35 11.89 9.66 -6.85
C ILE A 35 11.14 10.12 -8.09
N LEU A 36 11.28 11.38 -8.47
CA LEU A 36 10.57 11.93 -9.64
C LEU A 36 11.09 11.40 -10.97
N ASN A 37 12.33 10.93 -11.06
CA ASN A 37 12.91 10.34 -12.26
C ASN A 37 12.70 8.81 -12.35
N ALA A 38 12.28 8.14 -11.29
CA ALA A 38 11.98 6.73 -11.32
C ALA A 38 10.74 6.45 -12.20
N ASP A 39 10.68 5.25 -12.81
CA ASP A 39 9.51 4.84 -13.63
C ASP A 39 8.27 4.59 -12.76
N LYS A 40 8.49 4.12 -11.53
CA LYS A 40 7.45 3.78 -10.55
C LYS A 40 7.92 4.08 -9.14
N VAL A 41 6.97 4.25 -8.23
CA VAL A 41 7.26 4.59 -6.84
C VAL A 41 6.50 3.66 -5.90
N ILE A 42 7.18 3.19 -4.85
CA ILE A 42 6.58 2.41 -3.76
C ILE A 42 6.75 3.19 -2.45
N LEU A 43 5.66 3.34 -1.71
CA LEU A 43 5.62 3.84 -0.34
C LEU A 43 5.32 2.68 0.61
N PRO A 44 6.34 2.00 1.15
CA PRO A 44 6.13 1.01 2.20
C PRO A 44 5.90 1.72 3.54
N GLY A 45 5.30 1.04 4.49
CA GLY A 45 5.14 1.62 5.82
C GLY A 45 4.87 0.59 6.90
N VAL A 46 5.44 0.83 8.08
CA VAL A 46 5.16 0.15 9.34
C VAL A 46 5.20 1.18 10.47
N GLY A 47 4.53 0.91 11.59
CA GLY A 47 4.48 1.81 12.73
C GLY A 47 3.18 2.61 12.79
N ALA A 48 3.19 3.72 13.50
CA ALA A 48 2.03 4.55 13.75
C ALA A 48 1.79 5.59 12.65
N PHE A 49 0.52 5.84 12.33
CA PHE A 49 0.09 6.78 11.30
C PHE A 49 0.64 8.20 11.52
N GLY A 50 0.53 8.73 12.75
CA GLY A 50 0.98 10.09 13.07
C GLY A 50 2.49 10.26 12.90
N ASP A 51 3.28 9.33 13.43
CA ASP A 51 4.75 9.35 13.34
C ASP A 51 5.22 9.28 11.88
N ALA A 52 4.51 8.51 11.06
CA ALA A 52 4.80 8.40 9.64
C ALA A 52 4.50 9.71 8.89
N MET A 53 3.35 10.34 9.16
CA MET A 53 3.01 11.64 8.57
C MET A 53 3.98 12.75 8.99
N ASP A 54 4.40 12.78 10.25
CA ASP A 54 5.42 13.71 10.74
C ASP A 54 6.76 13.52 10.01
N SER A 55 7.15 12.26 9.80
CA SER A 55 8.37 11.91 9.06
C SER A 55 8.29 12.31 7.58
N LEU A 56 7.16 12.07 6.92
CA LEU A 56 6.94 12.51 5.53
C LEU A 56 7.04 14.03 5.40
N LYS A 57 6.37 14.77 6.29
CA LYS A 57 6.41 16.25 6.32
C LYS A 57 7.82 16.78 6.62
N LYS A 58 8.53 16.17 7.58
CA LYS A 58 9.89 16.54 7.94
C LYS A 58 10.86 16.50 6.76
N TYR A 59 10.70 15.52 5.88
CA TYR A 59 11.54 15.35 4.69
C TYR A 59 10.91 15.92 3.41
N GLU A 60 9.78 16.64 3.52
CA GLU A 60 8.99 17.18 2.42
C GLU A 60 8.53 16.14 1.38
N LEU A 61 8.49 14.86 1.79
CA LEU A 61 8.09 13.73 0.94
C LEU A 61 6.57 13.70 0.68
N ASP A 62 5.77 14.33 1.53
CA ASP A 62 4.34 14.57 1.31
C ASP A 62 4.10 15.30 -0.01
N LYS A 63 4.84 16.37 -0.27
CA LYS A 63 4.78 17.14 -1.53
C LYS A 63 5.24 16.30 -2.74
N VAL A 64 6.33 15.53 -2.56
CA VAL A 64 6.89 14.68 -3.61
C VAL A 64 5.89 13.58 -4.01
N ILE A 65 5.17 12.99 -3.04
CA ILE A 65 4.14 11.97 -3.33
C ILE A 65 3.00 12.56 -4.16
N HIS A 66 2.53 13.78 -3.83
CA HIS A 66 1.53 14.46 -4.64
C HIS A 66 2.02 14.70 -6.07
N GLU A 67 3.24 15.19 -6.25
CA GLU A 67 3.83 15.38 -7.58
C GLU A 67 3.89 14.07 -8.39
N VAL A 68 4.29 12.95 -7.75
CA VAL A 68 4.32 11.63 -8.40
C VAL A 68 2.92 11.21 -8.88
N CYS A 69 1.89 11.42 -8.03
CA CYS A 69 0.51 11.10 -8.37
C CYS A 69 -0.02 11.99 -9.50
N ASP A 70 0.28 13.31 -9.47
CA ASP A 70 -0.10 14.27 -10.50
C ASP A 70 0.55 13.95 -11.87
N MET A 71 1.76 13.41 -11.85
CA MET A 71 2.44 12.92 -13.06
C MET A 71 1.83 11.63 -13.63
N SER A 72 0.79 11.09 -13.00
CA SER A 72 0.19 9.79 -13.34
C SER A 72 1.20 8.64 -13.34
N LYS A 73 2.26 8.76 -12.55
CA LYS A 73 3.27 7.73 -12.40
C LYS A 73 2.70 6.57 -11.57
N PRO A 74 2.94 5.29 -11.94
CA PRO A 74 2.49 4.18 -11.11
C PRO A 74 3.06 4.27 -9.69
N PHE A 75 2.16 4.32 -8.72
CA PHE A 75 2.45 4.46 -7.30
C PHE A 75 1.81 3.34 -6.50
N LEU A 76 2.56 2.69 -5.60
CA LEU A 76 2.06 1.60 -4.75
C LEU A 76 2.28 1.90 -3.27
N GLY A 77 1.19 2.08 -2.52
CA GLY A 77 1.20 2.12 -1.05
C GLY A 77 1.10 0.71 -0.44
N ILE A 78 2.00 0.34 0.49
CA ILE A 78 2.01 -0.96 1.15
C ILE A 78 1.77 -0.80 2.65
N CYS A 79 0.76 -1.48 3.19
CA CYS A 79 0.37 -1.52 4.60
C CYS A 79 0.10 -0.11 5.16
N LEU A 80 0.94 0.43 6.02
CA LEU A 80 0.82 1.82 6.47
C LEU A 80 0.88 2.80 5.28
N GLY A 81 1.66 2.49 4.24
CA GLY A 81 1.71 3.28 3.01
C GLY A 81 0.36 3.38 2.29
N LEU A 82 -0.50 2.34 2.35
CA LEU A 82 -1.90 2.46 1.93
C LEU A 82 -2.63 3.49 2.80
N GLN A 83 -2.51 3.36 4.12
CA GLN A 83 -3.28 4.17 5.06
C GLN A 83 -2.96 5.67 4.92
N LEU A 84 -1.68 6.01 4.71
CA LEU A 84 -1.21 7.39 4.57
C LEU A 84 -1.81 8.12 3.36
N LEU A 85 -2.28 7.41 2.33
CA LEU A 85 -2.89 8.01 1.13
C LEU A 85 -4.27 8.63 1.38
N PHE A 86 -4.92 8.27 2.48
CA PHE A 86 -6.28 8.68 2.82
C PHE A 86 -6.34 9.92 3.72
N GLU A 87 -7.54 10.30 4.16
CA GLU A 87 -7.78 11.57 4.85
C GLU A 87 -7.27 11.58 6.30
N GLY A 88 -7.36 10.45 7.01
CA GLY A 88 -6.96 10.38 8.40
C GLY A 88 -7.16 8.99 9.00
N SER A 89 -6.80 8.84 10.28
CA SER A 89 -6.84 7.56 10.99
C SER A 89 -7.31 7.70 12.43
N ASP A 90 -8.14 6.76 12.88
CA ASP A 90 -8.52 6.62 14.29
C ASP A 90 -7.31 6.42 15.22
N GLU A 91 -6.18 5.94 14.68
CA GLU A 91 -4.93 5.76 15.42
C GLU A 91 -4.33 7.09 15.89
N SER A 92 -4.51 8.15 15.11
CA SER A 92 -3.85 9.45 15.35
C SER A 92 -4.86 10.58 15.11
N GLN A 93 -5.76 10.79 16.06
CA GLN A 93 -6.80 11.79 15.97
C GLN A 93 -6.23 13.19 15.73
N GLY A 94 -6.79 13.90 14.75
CA GLY A 94 -6.35 15.25 14.37
C GLY A 94 -5.11 15.30 13.47
N VAL A 95 -4.54 14.14 13.11
CA VAL A 95 -3.48 14.07 12.10
C VAL A 95 -4.11 13.78 10.75
N GLU A 96 -3.92 14.70 9.81
CA GLU A 96 -4.36 14.54 8.42
C GLU A 96 -3.37 13.68 7.64
N GLY A 97 -3.90 12.79 6.79
CA GLY A 97 -3.12 12.02 5.84
C GLY A 97 -2.75 12.80 4.58
N LEU A 98 -2.39 12.11 3.53
CA LEU A 98 -1.97 12.72 2.26
C LEU A 98 -3.15 13.20 1.39
N HIS A 99 -4.38 12.80 1.67
CA HIS A 99 -5.57 13.15 0.86
C HIS A 99 -5.41 12.89 -0.65
N VAL A 100 -4.68 11.83 -1.03
CA VAL A 100 -4.58 11.38 -2.43
C VAL A 100 -5.84 10.61 -2.84
N LEU A 101 -6.45 9.92 -1.87
CA LEU A 101 -7.67 9.15 -2.01
C LEU A 101 -8.66 9.48 -0.88
N ASP A 102 -9.96 9.36 -1.17
CA ASP A 102 -11.02 9.67 -0.21
C ASP A 102 -11.42 8.43 0.60
N GLY A 103 -11.49 8.56 1.90
CA GLY A 103 -11.85 7.49 2.84
C GLY A 103 -11.16 7.65 4.19
N GLN A 104 -11.51 6.78 5.13
CA GLN A 104 -11.03 6.82 6.51
C GLN A 104 -10.35 5.53 6.91
N ILE A 105 -9.35 5.65 7.75
CA ILE A 105 -8.68 4.53 8.38
C ILE A 105 -9.26 4.33 9.78
N LEU A 106 -9.98 3.23 9.96
CA LEU A 106 -10.72 2.92 11.18
C LEU A 106 -10.02 1.82 11.98
N ARG A 107 -10.22 1.81 13.30
CA ARG A 107 -9.77 0.68 14.13
C ARG A 107 -10.61 -0.57 13.83
N ILE A 108 -9.97 -1.72 13.69
CA ILE A 108 -10.67 -3.01 13.57
C ILE A 108 -11.49 -3.23 14.85
N PRO A 109 -12.82 -3.47 14.76
CA PRO A 109 -13.65 -3.66 15.94
C PRO A 109 -13.29 -4.96 16.67
N ASP A 110 -13.37 -4.91 18.01
CA ASP A 110 -13.18 -6.10 18.83
C ASP A 110 -14.30 -7.11 18.57
N LYS A 111 -13.97 -8.39 18.43
CA LYS A 111 -14.91 -9.48 18.25
C LYS A 111 -14.47 -10.69 19.05
N GLU A 112 -15.40 -11.31 19.76
CA GLU A 112 -15.12 -12.51 20.56
C GLU A 112 -14.44 -13.59 19.70
N GLY A 113 -13.35 -14.16 20.23
CA GLY A 113 -12.57 -15.19 19.53
C GLY A 113 -11.55 -14.67 18.52
N LEU A 114 -11.52 -13.37 18.22
CA LEU A 114 -10.51 -12.77 17.35
C LEU A 114 -9.58 -11.83 18.12
N LYS A 115 -8.29 -11.85 17.78
CA LYS A 115 -7.29 -10.96 18.36
C LYS A 115 -7.01 -9.77 17.44
N ILE A 116 -6.86 -8.59 18.04
CA ILE A 116 -6.36 -7.40 17.34
C ILE A 116 -4.93 -7.16 17.88
N PRO A 117 -3.94 -6.99 16.98
CA PRO A 117 -4.02 -6.84 15.52
C PRO A 117 -4.39 -8.12 14.76
N HIS A 118 -4.94 -7.95 13.55
CA HIS A 118 -5.04 -9.00 12.54
C HIS A 118 -3.63 -9.36 12.08
N ILE A 119 -3.13 -10.52 12.50
CA ILE A 119 -1.80 -11.04 12.16
C ILE A 119 -1.95 -12.42 11.55
N GLY A 120 -1.40 -12.60 10.35
CA GLY A 120 -1.33 -13.89 9.69
C GLY A 120 -1.82 -13.87 8.26
N TRP A 121 -2.03 -15.07 7.73
CA TRP A 121 -2.49 -15.30 6.36
C TRP A 121 -4.00 -15.25 6.30
N ASN A 122 -4.52 -14.51 5.33
CA ASN A 122 -5.96 -14.48 5.04
C ASN A 122 -6.18 -14.41 3.53
N SER A 123 -7.35 -14.88 3.08
CA SER A 123 -7.73 -14.85 1.67
C SER A 123 -8.24 -13.49 1.25
N LEU A 124 -8.04 -13.15 -0.01
CA LEU A 124 -8.64 -12.00 -0.65
C LEU A 124 -9.84 -12.42 -1.50
N ASP A 125 -10.88 -11.62 -1.47
CA ASP A 125 -11.97 -11.65 -2.44
C ASP A 125 -11.68 -10.54 -3.47
N LEU A 126 -11.34 -10.96 -4.71
CA LEU A 126 -10.94 -10.03 -5.77
C LEU A 126 -12.15 -9.36 -6.41
N GLN A 127 -12.05 -8.05 -6.65
CA GLN A 127 -13.12 -7.22 -7.16
C GLN A 127 -12.62 -6.27 -8.25
N ASN A 128 -13.53 -5.72 -9.05
CA ASN A 128 -13.31 -4.63 -10.00
C ASN A 128 -12.12 -4.82 -10.96
N ASN A 129 -11.74 -6.07 -11.27
CA ASN A 129 -10.66 -6.41 -12.20
C ASN A 129 -9.33 -5.68 -11.92
N GLY A 130 -8.96 -5.57 -10.64
CA GLY A 130 -7.74 -4.87 -10.21
C GLY A 130 -6.48 -5.37 -10.93
N ARG A 131 -5.71 -4.46 -11.53
CA ARG A 131 -4.52 -4.78 -12.34
C ARG A 131 -3.43 -5.49 -11.53
N LEU A 132 -3.31 -5.22 -10.24
CA LEU A 132 -2.37 -5.91 -9.34
C LEU A 132 -2.64 -7.43 -9.26
N PHE A 133 -3.88 -7.86 -9.49
CA PHE A 133 -4.32 -9.24 -9.29
C PHE A 133 -4.43 -10.05 -10.58
N LYS A 134 -4.01 -9.49 -11.71
CA LYS A 134 -4.07 -10.16 -13.03
C LYS A 134 -3.36 -11.52 -12.99
N GLY A 135 -4.09 -12.58 -13.33
CA GLY A 135 -3.58 -13.95 -13.38
C GLY A 135 -3.43 -14.65 -12.02
N LEU A 136 -4.00 -14.09 -10.96
CA LEU A 136 -4.13 -14.76 -9.67
C LEU A 136 -5.42 -15.62 -9.61
N SER A 137 -5.45 -16.59 -8.69
CA SER A 137 -6.65 -17.34 -8.34
C SER A 137 -7.69 -16.43 -7.67
N GLU A 138 -8.95 -16.85 -7.62
CA GLU A 138 -10.06 -16.06 -7.05
C GLU A 138 -9.86 -15.69 -5.57
N HIS A 139 -9.20 -16.55 -4.80
CA HIS A 139 -8.97 -16.34 -3.36
C HIS A 139 -7.49 -16.53 -3.00
N PRO A 140 -6.59 -15.61 -3.41
CA PRO A 140 -5.18 -15.71 -3.06
C PRO A 140 -4.98 -15.42 -1.57
N TYR A 141 -4.13 -16.20 -0.90
CA TYR A 141 -3.76 -15.96 0.50
C TYR A 141 -2.55 -15.01 0.56
N VAL A 142 -2.68 -13.98 1.38
CA VAL A 142 -1.65 -12.96 1.62
C VAL A 142 -1.45 -12.71 3.11
N TYR A 143 -0.33 -12.10 3.47
CA TYR A 143 0.05 -11.87 4.87
C TYR A 143 -0.37 -10.47 5.33
N PHE A 144 -1.11 -10.43 6.45
CA PHE A 144 -1.58 -9.23 7.12
C PHE A 144 -0.89 -9.04 8.48
N VAL A 145 -0.67 -7.80 8.87
CA VAL A 145 -0.31 -7.39 10.22
C VAL A 145 -0.75 -5.95 10.46
N HIS A 146 -1.98 -5.74 10.95
CA HIS A 146 -2.55 -4.41 11.14
C HIS A 146 -3.67 -4.39 12.19
N SER A 147 -3.84 -3.25 12.86
CA SER A 147 -4.95 -2.98 13.80
C SER A 147 -5.98 -2.00 13.25
N TYR A 148 -5.62 -1.30 12.17
CA TYR A 148 -6.46 -0.31 11.50
C TYR A 148 -6.65 -0.71 10.05
N TYR A 149 -7.79 -0.39 9.47
CA TYR A 149 -8.18 -0.80 8.13
C TYR A 149 -8.85 0.34 7.36
N LEU A 150 -8.77 0.27 6.06
CA LEU A 150 -9.39 1.22 5.16
C LEU A 150 -10.90 0.97 5.04
N LYS A 151 -11.67 2.05 5.13
CA LYS A 151 -13.01 2.18 4.58
C LYS A 151 -13.00 3.26 3.51
N ALA A 152 -12.86 2.87 2.24
CA ALA A 152 -12.87 3.79 1.11
C ALA A 152 -14.24 4.49 0.99
N ALA A 153 -14.26 5.75 0.62
CA ALA A 153 -15.50 6.50 0.38
C ALA A 153 -16.19 6.06 -0.92
N ASP A 154 -15.41 5.65 -1.91
CA ASP A 154 -15.88 5.11 -3.19
C ASP A 154 -15.48 3.62 -3.30
N GLU A 155 -16.45 2.72 -3.27
CA GLU A 155 -16.22 1.29 -3.41
C GLU A 155 -15.77 0.88 -4.83
N ALA A 156 -15.96 1.72 -5.84
CA ALA A 156 -15.52 1.43 -7.20
C ALA A 156 -13.99 1.33 -7.32
N ILE A 157 -13.24 1.97 -6.40
CA ILE A 157 -11.78 1.86 -6.37
C ILE A 157 -11.27 0.61 -5.65
N VAL A 158 -12.13 -0.12 -4.92
CA VAL A 158 -11.74 -1.31 -4.14
C VAL A 158 -11.51 -2.49 -5.08
N THR A 159 -10.32 -3.05 -5.06
CA THR A 159 -9.93 -4.16 -5.95
C THR A 159 -9.76 -5.49 -5.23
N ALA A 160 -9.69 -5.49 -3.91
CA ALA A 160 -9.73 -6.69 -3.09
C ALA A 160 -10.27 -6.38 -1.69
N THR A 161 -11.01 -7.34 -1.13
CA THR A 161 -11.50 -7.29 0.25
C THR A 161 -11.08 -8.54 1.01
N THR A 162 -11.21 -8.49 2.34
CA THR A 162 -11.03 -9.65 3.21
C THR A 162 -11.92 -9.52 4.44
N GLU A 163 -12.29 -10.65 5.04
CA GLU A 163 -13.09 -10.69 6.26
C GLU A 163 -12.22 -10.95 7.49
N TYR A 164 -12.20 -10.02 8.42
CA TYR A 164 -11.59 -10.20 9.73
C TYR A 164 -12.25 -9.26 10.76
N SER A 165 -13.11 -9.81 11.62
CA SER A 165 -13.96 -9.03 12.54
C SER A 165 -14.95 -8.11 11.83
N THR A 166 -14.59 -7.52 10.74
CA THR A 166 -15.38 -6.67 9.85
C THR A 166 -14.96 -6.90 8.40
N HIS A 167 -15.73 -6.34 7.47
CA HIS A 167 -15.37 -6.29 6.06
C HIS A 167 -14.28 -5.25 5.83
N ILE A 168 -13.13 -5.67 5.31
CA ILE A 168 -11.92 -4.85 5.15
C ILE A 168 -11.66 -4.60 3.67
N HIS A 169 -11.55 -3.35 3.26
CA HIS A 169 -11.04 -2.97 1.94
C HIS A 169 -9.52 -3.18 1.92
N ALA A 170 -9.10 -4.33 1.41
CA ALA A 170 -7.72 -4.80 1.50
C ALA A 170 -6.81 -4.26 0.40
N SER A 171 -7.38 -3.82 -0.73
CA SER A 171 -6.65 -3.18 -1.82
C SER A 171 -7.52 -2.23 -2.60
N VAL A 172 -6.90 -1.16 -3.10
CA VAL A 172 -7.55 -0.13 -3.93
C VAL A 172 -6.72 0.20 -5.16
N GLU A 173 -7.41 0.69 -6.20
CA GLU A 173 -6.81 1.17 -7.42
C GLU A 173 -7.62 2.35 -7.96
N LYS A 174 -6.97 3.51 -8.17
CA LYS A 174 -7.56 4.67 -8.82
C LYS A 174 -6.53 5.28 -9.77
N ASN A 175 -6.81 5.26 -11.07
CA ASN A 175 -5.84 5.66 -12.10
C ASN A 175 -4.53 4.86 -11.99
N ASN A 176 -3.41 5.52 -11.73
CA ASN A 176 -2.10 4.89 -11.51
C ASN A 176 -1.68 4.84 -10.02
N VAL A 177 -2.60 5.10 -9.10
CA VAL A 177 -2.39 4.92 -7.66
C VAL A 177 -2.98 3.57 -7.23
N PHE A 178 -2.12 2.73 -6.69
CA PHE A 178 -2.42 1.40 -6.16
C PHE A 178 -2.08 1.37 -4.68
N ALA A 179 -2.83 0.60 -3.91
CA ALA A 179 -2.44 0.36 -2.53
C ALA A 179 -2.98 -0.97 -2.00
N CYS A 180 -2.25 -1.58 -1.07
CA CYS A 180 -2.66 -2.82 -0.40
C CYS A 180 -2.35 -2.78 1.09
N GLN A 181 -3.28 -3.32 1.92
CA GLN A 181 -3.14 -3.40 3.37
C GLN A 181 -2.21 -4.54 3.79
N PHE A 182 -2.17 -5.61 3.02
CA PHE A 182 -1.26 -6.73 3.24
C PHE A 182 0.16 -6.40 2.76
N HIS A 183 1.10 -7.27 3.11
CA HIS A 183 2.50 -7.17 2.72
C HIS A 183 2.81 -8.10 1.55
N PRO A 184 2.84 -7.63 0.28
CA PRO A 184 3.17 -8.49 -0.85
C PRO A 184 4.58 -9.08 -0.73
N GLU A 185 5.54 -8.32 -0.18
CA GLU A 185 6.91 -8.79 0.06
C GLU A 185 7.01 -9.94 1.08
N LYS A 186 5.92 -10.22 1.82
CA LYS A 186 5.80 -11.34 2.79
C LYS A 186 4.76 -12.37 2.38
N SER A 187 4.16 -12.24 1.20
CA SER A 187 3.02 -13.05 0.75
C SER A 187 3.40 -14.13 -0.26
N SER A 188 4.65 -14.64 -0.17
CA SER A 188 5.15 -15.75 -0.99
C SER A 188 4.88 -15.54 -2.49
N ARG A 189 4.50 -16.60 -3.22
CA ARG A 189 4.27 -16.55 -4.66
C ARG A 189 3.19 -15.55 -5.09
N TYR A 190 2.12 -15.40 -4.31
CA TYR A 190 1.05 -14.46 -4.63
C TYR A 190 1.52 -13.01 -4.49
N GLY A 191 2.29 -12.73 -3.43
CA GLY A 191 2.88 -11.41 -3.24
C GLY A 191 3.89 -11.04 -4.32
N LEU A 192 4.77 -11.97 -4.72
CA LEU A 192 5.70 -11.75 -5.83
C LEU A 192 4.95 -11.49 -7.14
N LYS A 193 3.86 -12.24 -7.40
CA LYS A 193 3.03 -12.01 -8.60
C LYS A 193 2.37 -10.63 -8.61
N ILE A 194 1.90 -10.15 -7.45
CA ILE A 194 1.34 -8.79 -7.30
C ILE A 194 2.42 -7.74 -7.61
N LEU A 195 3.64 -7.90 -7.09
CA LEU A 195 4.76 -7.00 -7.39
C LEU A 195 5.18 -7.07 -8.87
N GLU A 196 5.20 -8.27 -9.49
CA GLU A 196 5.43 -8.42 -10.94
C GLU A 196 4.36 -7.65 -11.75
N ASN A 197 3.09 -7.79 -11.38
CA ASN A 197 2.00 -7.08 -12.06
C ASN A 197 2.17 -5.57 -11.92
N PHE A 198 2.50 -5.06 -10.73
CA PHE A 198 2.82 -3.64 -10.53
C PHE A 198 4.00 -3.19 -11.41
N ALA A 199 5.07 -3.99 -11.46
CA ALA A 199 6.25 -3.67 -12.25
C ALA A 199 5.97 -3.60 -13.77
N LYS A 200 4.93 -4.29 -14.26
CA LYS A 200 4.52 -4.30 -15.67
C LYS A 200 3.60 -3.14 -16.05
N ILE A 201 2.97 -2.46 -15.08
CA ILE A 201 2.06 -1.35 -15.38
C ILE A 201 2.80 -0.27 -16.17
N GLY A 202 2.23 0.16 -17.30
CA GLY A 202 2.82 1.14 -18.22
C GLY A 202 3.99 0.64 -19.08
N ARG A 203 4.25 -0.69 -19.09
CA ARG A 203 5.21 -1.33 -20.01
C ARG A 203 4.52 -2.18 -21.09
N GLU A 204 3.22 -2.46 -20.92
CA GLU A 204 2.40 -3.20 -21.87
C GLU A 204 1.65 -2.17 -22.75
N ASP A 205 2.34 -1.63 -23.76
CA ASP A 205 1.74 -0.96 -24.93
C ASP A 205 2.44 -1.46 -26.20
#